data_3f5548e6537963a80a799ebc92065e66
#
_entry.id   3f5548e6537963a80a799ebc92065e66
#
_cell.length_a   1.000
_cell.length_b   1.000
_cell.length_c   1.000
_cell.angle_alpha   90.00
_cell.angle_beta   90.00
_cell.angle_gamma   90.00
#
_symmetry.space_group_name_H-M   'P 1'
#
loop_
_entity.id
_entity.type
_entity.pdbx_description
1 polymer ?
#
loop_
_entity_poly.entity_id
_entity_poly.type
_entity_poly.pdbx_seq_one_letter_code
_entity_poly.pdbx_strand_id
1 'polypeptide(L)'
;MTPSLKVVVAITSPIAFHQLKNQTILHTCIKAAQGFVASHSGAQLAIVGTAADLAKVADIDCEKIMCDPNKPAELATAIKNAAPVDLVMIHDSQRPLTKQAQFERVFAALTGDIDAVRPVSPFTETLKSINSDNYIDETIDRNSMMRVSTPELIRFSAIDCDATTSTWFVPLFDSAKTAVVEADPDSARINTEKEIELMGYLLDWNK
;
A
#
# COMPACT_ATOMS: atom_id res chain seq x y z
N MET A 1 25.96 -4.61 -5.15
CA MET A 1 24.88 -4.71 -6.15
C MET A 1 23.67 -3.96 -5.61
N THR A 2 23.01 -3.19 -6.46
CA THR A 2 21.71 -2.57 -6.08
C THR A 2 20.68 -3.70 -5.95
N PRO A 3 19.89 -3.75 -4.87
CA PRO A 3 18.86 -4.79 -4.70
C PRO A 3 17.80 -4.67 -5.79
N SER A 4 17.34 -5.81 -6.30
CA SER A 4 16.18 -5.85 -7.19
C SER A 4 14.91 -5.53 -6.42
N LEU A 5 14.02 -4.71 -7.01
CA LEU A 5 12.82 -4.20 -6.34
C LEU A 5 11.59 -4.33 -7.23
N LYS A 6 10.52 -4.88 -6.69
CA LYS A 6 9.19 -4.87 -7.31
C LYS A 6 8.27 -3.92 -6.58
N VAL A 7 7.77 -2.90 -7.27
CA VAL A 7 6.73 -1.99 -6.75
C VAL A 7 5.38 -2.51 -7.23
N VAL A 8 4.55 -2.93 -6.30
CA VAL A 8 3.25 -3.57 -6.55
C VAL A 8 2.13 -2.62 -6.18
N VAL A 9 1.32 -2.19 -7.14
CA VAL A 9 0.10 -1.42 -6.87
C VAL A 9 -1.07 -2.39 -6.75
N ALA A 10 -1.68 -2.45 -5.57
CA ALA A 10 -2.75 -3.41 -5.25
C ALA A 10 -4.14 -2.79 -5.49
N ILE A 11 -4.94 -3.40 -6.35
CA ILE A 11 -6.34 -3.00 -6.61
C ILE A 11 -7.23 -3.70 -5.58
N THR A 12 -7.43 -3.06 -4.43
CA THR A 12 -8.17 -3.61 -3.30
C THR A 12 -9.68 -3.34 -3.34
N SER A 13 -10.15 -2.47 -4.26
CA SER A 13 -11.55 -2.12 -4.40
C SER A 13 -11.87 -1.57 -5.79
N PRO A 14 -13.10 -1.78 -6.30
CA PRO A 14 -13.58 -1.19 -7.54
C PRO A 14 -13.54 0.34 -7.56
N ILE A 15 -13.52 1.00 -6.39
CA ILE A 15 -13.45 2.47 -6.28
C ILE A 15 -12.19 3.02 -6.97
N ALA A 16 -11.12 2.23 -7.09
CA ALA A 16 -9.90 2.59 -7.80
C ALA A 16 -10.13 2.99 -9.26
N PHE A 17 -11.22 2.53 -9.87
CA PHE A 17 -11.59 2.85 -11.26
C PHE A 17 -12.50 4.07 -11.40
N HIS A 18 -12.97 4.66 -10.30
CA HIS A 18 -13.76 5.89 -10.37
C HIS A 18 -12.89 7.07 -10.82
N GLN A 19 -13.55 8.05 -11.45
CA GLN A 19 -12.88 9.27 -11.92
C GLN A 19 -12.49 10.16 -10.75
N LEU A 20 -11.22 10.57 -10.76
CA LEU A 20 -10.68 11.61 -9.90
C LEU A 20 -10.17 12.74 -10.81
N LYS A 21 -10.99 13.76 -11.04
CA LYS A 21 -10.72 14.79 -12.05
C LYS A 21 -10.61 14.18 -13.48
N ASN A 22 -9.46 14.30 -14.13
CA ASN A 22 -9.26 13.93 -15.54
C ASN A 22 -8.80 12.48 -15.75
N GLN A 23 -8.64 11.71 -14.70
CA GLN A 23 -8.17 10.32 -14.76
C GLN A 23 -8.74 9.50 -13.61
N THR A 24 -8.60 8.18 -13.62
CA THR A 24 -9.08 7.34 -12.52
C THR A 24 -8.18 7.50 -11.27
N ILE A 25 -8.72 7.13 -10.11
CA ILE A 25 -7.99 7.06 -8.86
C ILE A 25 -6.72 6.22 -9.04
N LEU A 26 -6.84 5.05 -9.66
CA LEU A 26 -5.72 4.16 -9.95
C LEU A 26 -4.65 4.82 -10.81
N HIS A 27 -5.02 5.49 -11.91
CA HIS A 27 -4.05 6.16 -12.78
C HIS A 27 -3.33 7.31 -12.04
N THR A 28 -4.02 8.00 -11.14
CA THR A 28 -3.39 9.02 -10.29
C THR A 28 -2.39 8.39 -9.33
N CYS A 29 -2.77 7.29 -8.68
CA CYS A 29 -1.94 6.54 -7.74
C CYS A 29 -0.65 6.00 -8.39
N ILE A 30 -0.77 5.41 -9.59
CA ILE A 30 0.36 4.80 -10.29
C ILE A 30 1.45 5.80 -10.64
N LYS A 31 1.16 7.07 -10.87
CA LYS A 31 2.15 8.09 -11.25
C LYS A 31 3.30 8.21 -10.26
N ALA A 32 3.01 8.20 -8.97
CA ALA A 32 4.06 8.28 -7.94
C ALA A 32 4.93 7.02 -7.95
N ALA A 33 4.32 5.85 -8.11
CA ALA A 33 5.04 4.57 -8.24
C ALA A 33 5.90 4.54 -9.52
N GLN A 34 5.38 5.02 -10.66
CA GLN A 34 6.13 5.12 -11.92
C GLN A 34 7.32 6.07 -11.78
N GLY A 35 7.12 7.24 -11.14
CA GLY A 35 8.21 8.19 -10.89
C GLY A 35 9.31 7.58 -10.04
N PHE A 36 8.96 6.85 -8.99
CA PHE A 36 9.90 6.14 -8.14
C PHE A 36 10.65 5.05 -8.91
N VAL A 37 9.96 4.19 -9.66
CA VAL A 37 10.57 3.13 -10.48
C VAL A 37 11.53 3.71 -11.52
N ALA A 38 11.16 4.81 -12.18
CA ALA A 38 12.03 5.47 -13.18
C ALA A 38 13.32 6.03 -12.58
N SER A 39 13.34 6.38 -11.29
CA SER A 39 14.54 6.90 -10.59
C SER A 39 15.41 5.80 -9.95
N HIS A 40 14.96 4.54 -9.94
CA HIS A 40 15.66 3.42 -9.30
C HIS A 40 16.00 2.31 -10.30
N SER A 41 17.30 2.19 -10.63
CA SER A 41 17.78 1.10 -11.49
C SER A 41 17.50 -0.26 -10.84
N GLY A 42 16.87 -1.18 -11.60
CA GLY A 42 16.48 -2.50 -11.12
C GLY A 42 15.11 -2.55 -10.44
N ALA A 43 14.38 -1.43 -10.30
CA ALA A 43 13.00 -1.41 -9.88
C ALA A 43 12.07 -1.71 -11.05
N GLN A 44 11.00 -2.47 -10.78
CA GLN A 44 9.95 -2.83 -11.74
C GLN A 44 8.58 -2.53 -11.17
N LEU A 45 7.66 -2.06 -12.01
CA LEU A 45 6.27 -1.85 -11.65
C LEU A 45 5.45 -3.11 -11.93
N ALA A 46 4.60 -3.47 -10.98
CA ALA A 46 3.55 -4.47 -11.16
C ALA A 46 2.21 -3.94 -10.66
N ILE A 47 1.12 -4.45 -11.22
CA ILE A 47 -0.24 -4.24 -10.73
C ILE A 47 -0.80 -5.59 -10.33
N VAL A 48 -1.39 -5.67 -9.14
CA VAL A 48 -2.06 -6.86 -8.64
C VAL A 48 -3.56 -6.61 -8.50
N GLY A 49 -4.36 -7.60 -8.91
CA GLY A 49 -5.81 -7.54 -8.83
C GLY A 49 -6.46 -8.82 -9.34
N THR A 50 -7.78 -8.89 -9.28
CA THR A 50 -8.55 -9.97 -9.89
C THR A 50 -8.43 -9.94 -11.42
N ALA A 51 -8.77 -11.01 -12.11
CA ALA A 51 -8.78 -11.04 -13.58
C ALA A 51 -9.64 -9.91 -14.19
N ALA A 52 -10.80 -9.61 -13.56
CA ALA A 52 -11.68 -8.53 -13.99
C ALA A 52 -11.07 -7.13 -13.81
N ASP A 53 -10.28 -6.93 -12.76
CA ASP A 53 -9.58 -5.67 -12.51
C ASP A 53 -8.42 -5.48 -13.47
N LEU A 54 -7.61 -6.54 -13.69
CA LEU A 54 -6.47 -6.50 -14.59
C LEU A 54 -6.88 -6.28 -16.05
N ALA A 55 -8.04 -6.77 -16.46
CA ALA A 55 -8.59 -6.50 -17.81
C ALA A 55 -8.85 -5.00 -18.06
N LYS A 56 -9.17 -4.22 -17.00
CA LYS A 56 -9.42 -2.77 -17.10
C LYS A 56 -8.14 -1.92 -17.20
N VAL A 57 -6.98 -2.53 -16.97
CA VAL A 57 -5.65 -1.88 -16.98
C VAL A 57 -4.69 -2.56 -17.94
N ALA A 58 -5.21 -3.25 -18.93
CA ALA A 58 -4.42 -3.96 -19.92
C ALA A 58 -3.49 -3.03 -20.74
N ASP A 59 -3.87 -1.77 -20.88
CA ASP A 59 -3.14 -0.71 -21.57
C ASP A 59 -1.94 -0.15 -20.77
N ILE A 60 -1.87 -0.40 -19.48
CA ILE A 60 -0.75 0.05 -18.65
C ILE A 60 0.43 -0.93 -18.83
N ASP A 61 1.54 -0.42 -19.32
CA ASP A 61 2.77 -1.22 -19.52
C ASP A 61 3.47 -1.52 -18.20
N CYS A 62 3.16 -2.69 -17.62
CA CYS A 62 3.77 -3.23 -16.40
C CYS A 62 3.39 -4.72 -16.23
N GLU A 63 4.08 -5.41 -15.34
CA GLU A 63 3.72 -6.77 -14.95
C GLU A 63 2.30 -6.82 -14.34
N LYS A 64 1.54 -7.85 -14.67
CA LYS A 64 0.20 -8.10 -14.10
C LYS A 64 0.24 -9.36 -13.26
N ILE A 65 -0.05 -9.22 -11.96
CA ILE A 65 -0.07 -10.34 -11.01
C ILE A 65 -1.53 -10.62 -10.65
N MET A 66 -2.02 -11.80 -11.01
CA MET A 66 -3.41 -12.16 -10.83
C MET A 66 -3.62 -12.84 -9.46
N CYS A 67 -4.32 -12.17 -8.55
CA CYS A 67 -4.87 -12.72 -7.31
C CYS A 67 -5.92 -11.76 -6.73
N ASP A 68 -6.59 -12.15 -5.64
CA ASP A 68 -7.38 -11.22 -4.84
C ASP A 68 -6.46 -10.56 -3.78
N PRO A 69 -6.09 -9.27 -3.91
CA PRO A 69 -5.19 -8.62 -2.97
C PRO A 69 -5.82 -8.38 -1.57
N ASN A 70 -7.12 -8.61 -1.41
CA ASN A 70 -7.78 -8.57 -0.10
C ASN A 70 -7.60 -9.87 0.70
N LYS A 71 -6.93 -10.85 0.11
CA LYS A 71 -6.57 -12.11 0.74
C LYS A 71 -5.05 -12.17 0.93
N PRO A 72 -4.54 -11.85 2.12
CA PRO A 72 -3.10 -11.70 2.36
C PRO A 72 -2.26 -12.91 1.93
N ALA A 73 -2.70 -14.13 2.22
CA ALA A 73 -1.99 -15.35 1.83
C ALA A 73 -1.96 -15.57 0.30
N GLU A 74 -3.08 -15.25 -0.41
CA GLU A 74 -3.11 -15.32 -1.87
C GLU A 74 -2.16 -14.27 -2.48
N LEU A 75 -2.13 -13.04 -1.94
CA LEU A 75 -1.23 -11.99 -2.37
C LEU A 75 0.24 -12.38 -2.14
N ALA A 76 0.57 -12.89 -0.95
CA ALA A 76 1.91 -13.37 -0.63
C ALA A 76 2.38 -14.46 -1.61
N THR A 77 1.53 -15.47 -1.84
CA THR A 77 1.79 -16.55 -2.79
C THR A 77 1.97 -16.04 -4.21
N ALA A 78 1.09 -15.12 -4.67
CA ALA A 78 1.17 -14.58 -6.02
C ALA A 78 2.46 -13.76 -6.23
N ILE A 79 2.86 -12.95 -5.24
CA ILE A 79 4.12 -12.19 -5.27
C ILE A 79 5.32 -13.16 -5.30
N LYS A 80 5.28 -14.23 -4.50
CA LYS A 80 6.35 -15.23 -4.46
C LYS A 80 6.47 -16.05 -5.74
N ASN A 81 5.38 -16.29 -6.45
CA ASN A 81 5.36 -17.00 -7.72
C ASN A 81 5.76 -16.11 -8.91
N ALA A 82 5.72 -14.81 -8.76
CA ALA A 82 6.26 -13.88 -9.73
C ALA A 82 7.80 -13.95 -9.75
N ALA A 83 8.45 -13.26 -10.70
CA ALA A 83 9.91 -13.26 -10.77
C ALA A 83 10.53 -12.84 -9.42
N PRO A 84 11.47 -13.63 -8.87
CA PRO A 84 12.06 -13.35 -7.56
C PRO A 84 12.80 -12.02 -7.57
N VAL A 85 12.66 -11.28 -6.46
CA VAL A 85 13.32 -10.00 -6.22
C VAL A 85 13.84 -9.96 -4.78
N ASP A 86 14.73 -9.02 -4.47
CA ASP A 86 15.22 -8.84 -3.10
C ASP A 86 14.18 -8.13 -2.21
N LEU A 87 13.47 -7.16 -2.81
CA LEU A 87 12.55 -6.27 -2.12
C LEU A 87 11.20 -6.18 -2.84
N VAL A 88 10.14 -6.06 -2.06
CA VAL A 88 8.77 -5.80 -2.55
C VAL A 88 8.23 -4.55 -1.88
N MET A 89 7.74 -3.60 -2.66
CA MET A 89 7.08 -2.40 -2.17
C MET A 89 5.61 -2.44 -2.57
N ILE A 90 4.70 -2.49 -1.61
CA ILE A 90 3.26 -2.65 -1.87
C ILE A 90 2.55 -1.33 -1.61
N HIS A 91 1.78 -0.86 -2.58
CA HIS A 91 1.02 0.38 -2.51
C HIS A 91 -0.46 0.15 -2.80
N ASP A 92 -1.32 0.76 -1.98
CA ASP A 92 -2.78 0.69 -2.14
C ASP A 92 -3.25 1.65 -3.24
N SER A 93 -3.92 1.12 -4.25
CA SER A 93 -4.48 1.89 -5.36
C SER A 93 -5.47 2.99 -4.97
N GLN A 94 -6.00 2.94 -3.75
CA GLN A 94 -6.94 3.93 -3.21
C GLN A 94 -6.26 5.12 -2.51
N ARG A 95 -4.93 5.30 -2.65
CA ARG A 95 -4.16 6.42 -2.10
C ARG A 95 -3.55 7.30 -3.20
N PRO A 96 -4.39 7.99 -3.99
CA PRO A 96 -3.93 8.69 -5.20
C PRO A 96 -3.00 9.88 -4.94
N LEU A 97 -3.03 10.45 -3.73
CA LEU A 97 -2.25 11.63 -3.41
C LEU A 97 -0.90 11.32 -2.72
N THR A 98 -0.58 10.03 -2.55
CA THR A 98 0.75 9.63 -2.05
C THR A 98 1.83 10.11 -3.03
N LYS A 99 2.80 10.88 -2.52
CA LYS A 99 3.87 11.47 -3.33
C LYS A 99 5.04 10.49 -3.51
N GLN A 100 5.81 10.65 -4.58
CA GLN A 100 7.05 9.88 -4.79
C GLN A 100 7.98 9.96 -3.57
N ALA A 101 8.06 11.13 -2.92
CA ALA A 101 8.86 11.33 -1.71
C ALA A 101 8.54 10.34 -0.57
N GLN A 102 7.28 9.83 -0.50
CA GLN A 102 6.93 8.80 0.48
C GLN A 102 7.58 7.46 0.15
N PHE A 103 7.63 7.09 -1.14
CA PHE A 103 8.33 5.89 -1.60
C PHE A 103 9.82 5.98 -1.26
N GLU A 104 10.44 7.14 -1.49
CA GLU A 104 11.84 7.39 -1.17
C GLU A 104 12.12 7.28 0.33
N ARG A 105 11.27 7.86 1.20
CA ARG A 105 11.44 7.77 2.66
C ARG A 105 11.37 6.32 3.14
N VAL A 106 10.41 5.56 2.63
CA VAL A 106 10.24 4.15 3.00
C VAL A 106 11.44 3.33 2.51
N PHE A 107 11.91 3.58 1.29
CA PHE A 107 13.05 2.89 0.72
C PHE A 107 14.34 3.17 1.50
N ALA A 108 14.59 4.43 1.84
CA ALA A 108 15.78 4.85 2.59
C ALA A 108 15.82 4.31 4.04
N ALA A 109 14.66 4.02 4.64
CA ALA A 109 14.57 3.53 6.01
C ALA A 109 14.81 2.01 6.15
N LEU A 110 14.83 1.25 5.05
CA LEU A 110 15.11 -0.19 5.08
C LEU A 110 16.63 -0.41 5.18
N THR A 111 17.16 -0.41 6.39
CA THR A 111 18.60 -0.55 6.66
C THR A 111 18.89 -1.74 7.56
N GLY A 112 20.12 -2.24 7.52
CA GLY A 112 20.61 -3.27 8.46
C GLY A 112 19.74 -4.52 8.48
N ASP A 113 19.23 -4.84 9.67
CA ASP A 113 18.42 -6.03 9.97
C ASP A 113 16.91 -5.76 9.99
N ILE A 114 16.46 -4.62 9.45
CA ILE A 114 15.04 -4.31 9.28
C ILE A 114 14.49 -5.11 8.09
N ASP A 115 13.39 -5.82 8.31
CA ASP A 115 12.74 -6.66 7.32
C ASP A 115 11.59 -5.96 6.58
N ALA A 116 10.92 -5.03 7.26
CA ALA A 116 9.86 -4.24 6.66
C ALA A 116 9.84 -2.79 7.17
N VAL A 117 9.38 -1.87 6.33
CA VAL A 117 9.17 -0.45 6.68
C VAL A 117 7.76 -0.03 6.32
N ARG A 118 7.05 0.57 7.28
CA ARG A 118 5.67 1.04 7.13
C ARG A 118 5.54 2.53 7.41
N PRO A 119 4.90 3.32 6.55
CA PRO A 119 4.53 4.68 6.90
C PRO A 119 3.36 4.67 7.89
N VAL A 120 3.48 5.48 8.93
CA VAL A 120 2.46 5.58 9.99
C VAL A 120 2.13 7.03 10.30
N SER A 121 0.93 7.26 10.79
CA SER A 121 0.50 8.53 11.37
C SER A 121 -0.22 8.31 12.69
N PRO A 122 -0.11 9.24 13.66
CA PRO A 122 -0.85 9.14 14.91
C PRO A 122 -2.36 9.27 14.68
N PHE A 123 -3.13 8.73 15.60
CA PHE A 123 -4.55 9.06 15.69
C PHE A 123 -4.74 10.42 16.36
N THR A 124 -5.52 11.29 15.73
CA THR A 124 -5.91 12.59 16.28
C THR A 124 -7.26 12.53 16.99
N GLU A 125 -8.10 11.55 16.61
CA GLU A 125 -9.43 11.34 17.16
C GLU A 125 -9.40 10.50 18.45
N THR A 126 -10.47 10.58 19.24
CA THR A 126 -10.66 9.70 20.39
C THR A 126 -11.07 8.31 19.93
N LEU A 127 -10.32 7.29 20.34
CA LEU A 127 -10.61 5.90 20.03
C LEU A 127 -11.41 5.24 21.17
N LYS A 128 -12.43 4.49 20.79
CA LYS A 128 -13.25 3.69 21.69
C LYS A 128 -13.30 2.24 21.22
N SER A 129 -13.15 1.30 22.13
CA SER A 129 -13.54 -0.07 21.87
C SER A 129 -15.08 -0.21 21.96
N ILE A 130 -15.60 -1.18 21.24
CA ILE A 130 -17.01 -1.57 21.29
C ILE A 130 -17.11 -3.06 21.63
N ASN A 131 -18.09 -3.42 22.42
CA ASN A 131 -18.40 -4.82 22.73
C ASN A 131 -19.27 -5.48 21.63
N SER A 132 -19.59 -6.77 21.79
CA SER A 132 -20.42 -7.55 20.84
C SER A 132 -21.82 -6.97 20.60
N ASP A 133 -22.33 -6.18 21.54
CA ASP A 133 -23.66 -5.57 21.49
C ASP A 133 -23.64 -4.14 20.92
N ASN A 134 -22.49 -3.71 20.38
CA ASN A 134 -22.23 -2.36 19.84
C ASN A 134 -22.30 -1.22 20.87
N TYR A 135 -22.12 -1.51 22.15
CA TYR A 135 -21.94 -0.47 23.17
C TYR A 135 -20.47 -0.10 23.32
N ILE A 136 -20.22 1.19 23.64
CA ILE A 136 -18.89 1.66 23.98
C ILE A 136 -18.46 0.98 25.29
N ASP A 137 -17.30 0.34 25.25
CA ASP A 137 -16.72 -0.39 26.39
C ASP A 137 -15.69 0.49 27.10
N GLU A 138 -14.60 0.85 26.40
CA GLU A 138 -13.54 1.65 27.00
C GLU A 138 -12.95 2.69 26.05
N THR A 139 -12.14 3.59 26.62
CA THR A 139 -11.31 4.50 25.85
C THR A 139 -9.94 3.87 25.61
N ILE A 140 -9.57 3.75 24.33
CA ILE A 140 -8.23 3.27 23.97
C ILE A 140 -7.25 4.45 24.01
N ASP A 141 -6.09 4.29 24.65
CA ASP A 141 -5.04 5.28 24.58
C ASP A 141 -4.52 5.39 23.16
N ARG A 142 -4.88 6.47 22.45
CA ARG A 142 -4.47 6.70 21.07
C ARG A 142 -2.95 6.81 20.89
N ASN A 143 -2.19 7.13 21.93
CA ASN A 143 -0.74 7.22 21.87
C ASN A 143 -0.07 5.83 21.77
N SER A 144 -0.80 4.76 22.08
CA SER A 144 -0.36 3.37 21.89
C SER A 144 -0.70 2.81 20.50
N MET A 145 -1.38 3.60 19.65
CA MET A 145 -1.90 3.15 18.37
C MET A 145 -1.39 4.05 17.23
N MET A 146 -1.15 3.45 16.07
CA MET A 146 -0.77 4.15 14.86
C MET A 146 -1.65 3.72 13.70
N ARG A 147 -1.97 4.66 12.83
CA ARG A 147 -2.64 4.39 11.55
C ARG A 147 -1.56 4.10 10.51
N VAL A 148 -1.58 2.88 9.97
CA VAL A 148 -0.66 2.46 8.91
C VAL A 148 -1.12 3.01 7.56
N SER A 149 -0.15 3.43 6.75
CA SER A 149 -0.34 3.86 5.37
C SER A 149 0.52 3.02 4.42
N THR A 150 0.55 3.38 3.14
CA THR A 150 1.38 2.77 2.11
C THR A 150 2.15 3.83 1.31
N PRO A 151 3.25 3.48 0.62
CA PRO A 151 3.75 2.12 0.35
C PRO A 151 4.39 1.46 1.56
N GLU A 152 4.26 0.12 1.67
CA GLU A 152 5.00 -0.72 2.59
C GLU A 152 6.15 -1.39 1.84
N LEU A 153 7.37 -1.34 2.37
CA LEU A 153 8.54 -2.01 1.79
C LEU A 153 8.93 -3.22 2.63
N ILE A 154 9.18 -4.35 1.99
CA ILE A 154 9.41 -5.64 2.64
C ILE A 154 10.59 -6.34 1.97
N ARG A 155 11.47 -6.95 2.76
CA ARG A 155 12.41 -7.95 2.23
C ARG A 155 11.62 -9.18 1.78
N PHE A 156 11.86 -9.61 0.55
CA PHE A 156 11.16 -10.76 -0.02
C PHE A 156 11.29 -12.03 0.85
N SER A 157 12.44 -12.21 1.52
CA SER A 157 12.69 -13.31 2.43
C SER A 157 11.84 -13.30 3.72
N ALA A 158 11.29 -12.14 4.08
CA ALA A 158 10.48 -11.99 5.29
C ALA A 158 8.98 -12.31 5.09
N ILE A 159 8.56 -12.53 3.83
CA ILE A 159 7.16 -12.85 3.51
C ILE A 159 6.83 -14.29 3.90
N ASP A 160 5.79 -14.45 4.74
CA ASP A 160 5.25 -15.75 5.14
C ASP A 160 4.01 -16.10 4.30
N CYS A 161 4.18 -17.07 3.37
CA CYS A 161 3.09 -17.54 2.51
C CYS A 161 2.15 -18.52 3.20
N ASP A 162 2.57 -19.09 4.33
CA ASP A 162 1.83 -20.12 5.06
C ASP A 162 1.00 -19.55 6.22
N ALA A 163 1.17 -18.25 6.51
CA ALA A 163 0.41 -17.59 7.58
C ALA A 163 -1.09 -17.55 7.27
N THR A 164 -1.87 -17.90 8.28
CA THR A 164 -3.35 -17.88 8.22
C THR A 164 -3.97 -16.61 8.80
N THR A 165 -3.13 -15.68 9.29
CA THR A 165 -3.59 -14.45 9.93
C THR A 165 -4.11 -13.45 8.90
N SER A 166 -5.19 -12.74 9.24
CA SER A 166 -5.67 -11.61 8.46
C SER A 166 -4.86 -10.35 8.83
N THR A 167 -3.75 -10.16 8.14
CA THR A 167 -2.99 -8.91 8.21
C THR A 167 -3.33 -8.02 7.03
N TRP A 168 -2.88 -6.78 7.07
CA TRP A 168 -2.95 -5.90 5.92
C TRP A 168 -1.86 -6.28 4.92
N PHE A 169 -2.25 -6.48 3.64
CA PHE A 169 -1.41 -6.95 2.54
C PHE A 169 -0.79 -8.34 2.79
N VAL A 170 0.56 -8.45 2.83
CA VAL A 170 1.21 -9.75 2.96
C VAL A 170 1.59 -10.06 4.40
N PRO A 171 1.41 -11.30 4.86
CA PRO A 171 1.92 -11.76 6.15
C PRO A 171 3.44 -11.77 6.17
N LEU A 172 4.01 -11.50 7.34
CA LEU A 172 5.44 -11.61 7.60
C LEU A 172 5.68 -12.69 8.66
N PHE A 173 6.86 -13.30 8.64
CA PHE A 173 7.27 -14.18 9.74
C PHE A 173 7.27 -13.43 11.08
N ASP A 174 6.93 -14.11 12.17
CA ASP A 174 6.88 -13.52 13.52
C ASP A 174 8.21 -12.91 13.96
N SER A 175 9.32 -13.41 13.42
CA SER A 175 10.67 -12.89 13.67
C SER A 175 10.99 -11.61 12.91
N ALA A 176 10.15 -11.19 11.97
CA ALA A 176 10.42 -10.04 11.11
C ALA A 176 10.43 -8.73 11.90
N LYS A 177 11.47 -7.93 11.70
CA LYS A 177 11.64 -6.62 12.33
C LYS A 177 11.04 -5.54 11.44
N THR A 178 10.05 -4.84 11.96
CA THR A 178 9.38 -3.74 11.25
C THR A 178 9.78 -2.39 11.84
N ALA A 179 10.28 -1.51 10.97
CA ALA A 179 10.48 -0.09 11.27
C ALA A 179 9.31 0.75 10.75
N VAL A 180 9.18 1.95 11.27
CA VAL A 180 8.16 2.92 10.85
C VAL A 180 8.79 4.23 10.39
N VAL A 181 8.12 4.90 9.45
CA VAL A 181 8.42 6.26 9.01
C VAL A 181 7.16 7.10 9.07
N GLU A 182 7.29 8.41 9.09
CA GLU A 182 6.14 9.31 9.02
C GLU A 182 5.41 9.17 7.68
N ALA A 183 4.09 8.99 7.75
CA ALA A 183 3.24 8.95 6.56
C ALA A 183 3.07 10.36 5.98
N ASP A 184 3.00 10.43 4.65
CA ASP A 184 2.63 11.65 3.93
C ASP A 184 1.23 12.10 4.38
N PRO A 185 1.05 13.33 4.88
CA PRO A 185 -0.26 13.83 5.33
C PRO A 185 -1.34 13.75 4.24
N ASP A 186 -0.93 13.90 2.97
CA ASP A 186 -1.84 13.86 1.82
C ASP A 186 -2.19 12.43 1.39
N SER A 187 -1.56 11.39 1.97
CA SER A 187 -1.74 9.99 1.58
C SER A 187 -3.04 9.35 2.10
N ALA A 188 -4.09 10.13 2.25
CA ALA A 188 -5.39 9.62 2.69
C ALA A 188 -5.95 8.58 1.71
N ARG A 189 -6.63 7.54 2.28
CA ARG A 189 -7.27 6.49 1.51
C ARG A 189 -8.69 6.90 1.15
N ILE A 190 -9.08 6.68 -0.10
CA ILE A 190 -10.46 6.85 -0.57
C ILE A 190 -11.23 5.56 -0.31
N ASN A 191 -12.22 5.58 0.58
CA ASN A 191 -13.04 4.43 0.92
C ASN A 191 -14.47 4.54 0.37
N THR A 192 -14.91 5.76 0.06
CA THR A 192 -16.27 6.07 -0.39
C THR A 192 -16.27 7.06 -1.55
N GLU A 193 -17.36 7.08 -2.32
CA GLU A 193 -17.52 8.05 -3.42
C GLU A 193 -17.50 9.50 -2.94
N LYS A 194 -18.00 9.78 -1.72
CA LYS A 194 -17.96 11.13 -1.15
C LYS A 194 -16.55 11.64 -0.91
N GLU A 195 -15.63 10.74 -0.58
CA GLU A 195 -14.21 11.09 -0.39
C GLU A 195 -13.51 11.40 -1.70
N ILE A 196 -14.04 10.94 -2.85
CA ILE A 196 -13.49 11.28 -4.17
C ILE A 196 -13.57 12.80 -4.43
N GLU A 197 -14.71 13.41 -4.10
CA GLU A 197 -14.89 14.86 -4.25
C GLU A 197 -13.89 15.62 -3.39
N LEU A 198 -13.75 15.22 -2.12
CA LEU A 198 -12.79 15.82 -1.19
C LEU A 198 -11.36 15.73 -1.72
N MET A 199 -10.94 14.56 -2.20
CA MET A 199 -9.62 14.37 -2.80
C MET A 199 -9.44 15.20 -4.08
N GLY A 200 -10.51 15.40 -4.85
CA GLY A 200 -10.50 16.30 -6.01
C GLY A 200 -10.18 17.74 -5.64
N TYR A 201 -10.70 18.25 -4.54
CA TYR A 201 -10.37 19.61 -4.04
C TYR A 201 -8.92 19.69 -3.54
N LEU A 202 -8.43 18.66 -2.84
CA LEU A 202 -7.04 18.60 -2.38
C LEU A 202 -6.04 18.57 -3.55
N LEU A 203 -6.37 17.88 -4.64
CA LEU A 203 -5.57 17.88 -5.87
C LEU A 203 -5.45 19.28 -6.50
N ASP A 204 -6.51 20.09 -6.45
CA ASP A 204 -6.49 21.45 -6.99
C ASP A 204 -5.74 22.42 -6.06
N TRP A 205 -5.80 22.17 -4.76
CA TRP A 205 -5.08 22.98 -3.76
C TRP A 205 -3.55 22.80 -3.82
N ASN A 206 -3.08 21.60 -4.18
CA ASN A 206 -1.67 21.24 -4.23
C ASN A 206 -0.98 21.57 -5.58
N LYS A 207 -1.64 22.29 -6.48
CA LYS A 207 -1.08 22.83 -7.73
C LYS A 207 -0.48 24.20 -7.51
#